data_80fa893ac1db017e4b6ac41dfafcfaa3
#
_entry.id   80fa893ac1db017e4b6ac41dfafcfaa3
#
_cell.length_a   1.000
_cell.length_b   1.000
_cell.length_c   1.000
_cell.angle_alpha   90.00
_cell.angle_beta   90.00
_cell.angle_gamma   90.00
#
_symmetry.space_group_name_H-M   'P 1'
#
loop_
_entity.id
_entity.type
_entity.pdbx_description
1 polymer ?
#
loop_
_entity_poly.entity_id
_entity_poly.type
_entity_poly.pdbx_seq_one_letter_code
_entity_poly.pdbx_strand_id
1 'polypeptide(L)'
;VYREIFVPVDNSQHSDWAVDRALEMCRKSGGRVTGNHVYAARLHDVRFRQLETGLPAQFQTPEEIKKQRKIHDKLIEKGLQLIADSFLDQMGKRCEAAGVPLTRQLLEGINYEEIVNEVNRGAGRLPGLIGFDPNRAAGYDGGDKVRSDVKLGENGRLVAEDEDAAARLVGSSGRQYDLLAVGAHGLGRQRFSQLGGVVARVLRGVDKDVLIVRDEKSLEGGRFLVCVDGSSYSYKAMKAALELAQTFGASLYVCSAFDVEYHHVVFHNIKDVLSYQASKVFKFEEQEELHNNIIDKGLLKLCQANLKRAEVMAQQ
;
A
#
# COMPACT_ATOMS: atom_id res chain seq x y z
N VAL A 1 19.10 6.86 3.28
CA VAL A 1 18.40 5.86 4.11
C VAL A 1 17.14 6.50 4.69
N TYR A 2 16.03 5.76 4.73
CA TYR A 2 14.71 6.21 5.19
C TYR A 2 14.71 6.59 6.66
N ARG A 3 14.04 7.72 7.00
CA ARG A 3 13.97 8.27 8.36
C ARG A 3 12.56 8.46 8.90
N GLU A 4 11.59 8.72 8.04
CA GLU A 4 10.17 8.91 8.41
C GLU A 4 9.37 7.73 7.87
N ILE A 5 9.24 6.68 8.67
CA ILE A 5 8.63 5.41 8.20
C ILE A 5 7.21 5.30 8.74
N PHE A 6 6.25 5.13 7.83
CA PHE A 6 4.85 4.86 8.17
C PHE A 6 4.59 3.36 8.18
N VAL A 7 3.99 2.84 9.26
CA VAL A 7 3.74 1.40 9.44
C VAL A 7 2.31 1.16 9.87
N PRO A 8 1.41 0.73 8.97
CA PRO A 8 0.08 0.28 9.34
C PRO A 8 0.15 -1.10 10.00
N VAL A 9 -0.54 -1.26 11.13
CA VAL A 9 -0.56 -2.51 11.91
C VAL A 9 -1.98 -3.06 12.04
N ASP A 10 -2.13 -4.39 11.99
CA ASP A 10 -3.39 -5.12 12.13
C ASP A 10 -3.29 -6.36 13.03
N ASN A 11 -2.24 -6.44 13.84
CA ASN A 11 -1.93 -7.58 14.71
C ASN A 11 -1.69 -8.91 13.95
N SER A 12 -1.39 -8.85 12.67
CA SER A 12 -0.92 -10.01 11.92
C SER A 12 0.59 -10.18 12.08
N GLN A 13 1.08 -11.41 11.95
CA GLN A 13 2.51 -11.70 11.99
C GLN A 13 3.31 -10.91 10.94
N HIS A 14 2.73 -10.69 9.75
CA HIS A 14 3.38 -9.89 8.71
C HIS A 14 3.47 -8.41 9.08
N SER A 15 2.46 -7.85 9.78
CA SER A 15 2.56 -6.47 10.27
C SER A 15 3.62 -6.35 11.37
N ASP A 16 3.77 -7.37 12.21
CA ASP A 16 4.84 -7.44 13.21
C ASP A 16 6.23 -7.44 12.56
N TRP A 17 6.43 -8.24 11.52
CA TRP A 17 7.68 -8.24 10.76
C TRP A 17 7.93 -6.90 10.06
N ALA A 18 6.87 -6.22 9.59
CA ALA A 18 7.00 -4.88 9.02
C ALA A 18 7.47 -3.85 10.07
N VAL A 19 6.95 -3.93 11.29
CA VAL A 19 7.44 -3.13 12.43
C VAL A 19 8.92 -3.40 12.67
N ASP A 20 9.33 -4.67 12.75
CA ASP A 20 10.73 -5.03 13.01
C ASP A 20 11.68 -4.50 11.92
N ARG A 21 11.30 -4.60 10.66
CA ARG A 21 12.11 -4.05 9.53
C ARG A 21 12.18 -2.52 9.58
N ALA A 22 11.07 -1.84 9.89
CA ALA A 22 11.07 -0.39 10.08
C ALA A 22 11.99 0.03 11.24
N LEU A 23 11.96 -0.70 12.35
CA LEU A 23 12.84 -0.44 13.50
C LEU A 23 14.32 -0.66 13.15
N GLU A 24 14.67 -1.71 12.39
CA GLU A 24 16.03 -1.91 11.90
C GLU A 24 16.52 -0.71 11.08
N MET A 25 15.69 -0.22 10.15
CA MET A 25 16.02 0.95 9.34
C MET A 25 16.19 2.21 10.19
N CYS A 26 15.24 2.48 11.11
CA CYS A 26 15.30 3.66 11.98
C CYS A 26 16.51 3.65 12.92
N ARG A 27 16.91 2.50 13.44
CA ARG A 27 18.11 2.37 14.28
C ARG A 27 19.39 2.74 13.52
N LYS A 28 19.48 2.42 12.24
CA LYS A 28 20.64 2.76 11.39
C LYS A 28 20.62 4.23 10.92
N SER A 29 19.43 4.78 10.67
CA SER A 29 19.26 6.14 10.13
C SER A 29 19.07 7.23 11.20
N GLY A 30 18.81 6.88 12.45
CA GLY A 30 18.36 7.81 13.47
C GLY A 30 16.94 8.34 13.18
N GLY A 31 16.14 7.57 12.46
CA GLY A 31 14.78 7.92 12.07
C GLY A 31 13.74 7.63 13.14
N ARG A 32 12.48 7.78 12.76
CA ARG A 32 11.31 7.52 13.61
C ARG A 32 10.23 6.75 12.85
N VAL A 33 9.30 6.16 13.60
CA VAL A 33 8.19 5.41 13.04
C VAL A 33 6.87 6.08 13.39
N THR A 34 5.94 6.16 12.44
CA THR A 34 4.53 6.41 12.69
C THR A 34 3.76 5.11 12.59
N GLY A 35 3.32 4.58 13.72
CA GLY A 35 2.43 3.43 13.80
C GLY A 35 0.98 3.85 13.57
N ASN A 36 0.31 3.19 12.66
CA ASN A 36 -1.07 3.48 12.31
C ASN A 36 -1.96 2.26 12.42
N HIS A 37 -3.17 2.44 12.91
CA HIS A 37 -4.26 1.47 12.72
C HIS A 37 -5.49 2.17 12.19
N VAL A 38 -6.15 1.54 11.22
CA VAL A 38 -7.41 2.04 10.65
C VAL A 38 -8.54 1.12 11.07
N TYR A 39 -9.52 1.64 11.77
CA TYR A 39 -10.72 0.91 12.17
C TYR A 39 -11.95 1.43 11.42
N ALA A 40 -12.96 0.57 11.25
CA ALA A 40 -14.11 0.86 10.40
C ALA A 40 -15.43 0.80 11.20
N ALA A 41 -15.58 1.66 12.23
CA ALA A 41 -16.76 1.66 13.08
C ALA A 41 -18.05 1.95 12.29
N ARG A 42 -18.03 2.94 11.40
CA ARG A 42 -19.20 3.30 10.58
C ARG A 42 -19.62 2.18 9.63
N LEU A 43 -18.65 1.52 8.99
CA LEU A 43 -18.94 0.39 8.10
C LEU A 43 -19.55 -0.77 8.87
N HIS A 44 -19.11 -0.98 10.11
CA HIS A 44 -19.66 -1.99 10.98
C HIS A 44 -21.12 -1.69 11.37
N ASP A 45 -21.44 -0.43 11.69
CA ASP A 45 -22.79 0.02 11.97
C ASP A 45 -23.73 -0.19 10.76
N VAL A 46 -23.30 0.21 9.57
CA VAL A 46 -24.07 -0.01 8.33
C VAL A 46 -24.35 -1.50 8.11
N ARG A 47 -23.37 -2.38 8.29
CA ARG A 47 -23.56 -3.82 8.15
C ARG A 47 -24.48 -4.40 9.21
N PHE A 48 -24.38 -3.92 10.45
CA PHE A 48 -25.28 -4.35 11.51
C PHE A 48 -26.74 -4.02 11.18
N ARG A 49 -27.03 -2.81 10.70
CA ARG A 49 -28.37 -2.42 10.26
C ARG A 49 -28.88 -3.27 9.09
N GLN A 50 -28.02 -3.64 8.16
CA GLN A 50 -28.38 -4.55 7.06
C GLN A 50 -28.74 -5.97 7.57
N LEU A 51 -28.12 -6.41 8.66
CA LEU A 51 -28.38 -7.73 9.28
C LEU A 51 -29.64 -7.75 10.15
N GLU A 52 -30.22 -6.60 10.54
CA GLU A 52 -31.38 -6.51 11.42
C GLU A 52 -32.57 -7.31 10.90
N THR A 53 -32.78 -7.33 9.60
CA THR A 53 -33.89 -8.12 8.97
C THR A 53 -33.66 -9.62 9.05
N GLY A 54 -32.45 -10.08 9.29
CA GLY A 54 -32.07 -11.49 9.46
C GLY A 54 -32.01 -11.95 10.92
N LEU A 55 -32.28 -11.05 11.88
CA LEU A 55 -32.27 -11.42 13.30
C LEU A 55 -33.39 -12.43 13.61
N PRO A 56 -33.21 -13.32 14.62
CA PRO A 56 -34.27 -14.16 15.12
C PRO A 56 -35.50 -13.35 15.55
N ALA A 57 -36.70 -13.88 15.36
CA ALA A 57 -37.99 -13.16 15.55
C ALA A 57 -38.10 -12.45 16.92
N GLN A 58 -37.54 -13.02 17.98
CA GLN A 58 -37.55 -12.43 19.32
C GLN A 58 -36.77 -11.11 19.41
N PHE A 59 -35.86 -10.82 18.47
CA PHE A 59 -35.06 -9.59 18.41
C PHE A 59 -35.56 -8.61 17.34
N GLN A 60 -36.62 -8.92 16.62
CA GLN A 60 -37.15 -8.08 15.54
C GLN A 60 -38.21 -7.06 16.00
N THR A 61 -38.59 -7.04 17.30
CA THR A 61 -39.50 -5.99 17.78
C THR A 61 -38.79 -4.63 17.78
N PRO A 62 -39.53 -3.52 17.55
CA PRO A 62 -38.94 -2.18 17.52
C PRO A 62 -38.14 -1.83 18.78
N GLU A 63 -38.61 -2.27 19.94
CA GLU A 63 -37.96 -2.06 21.22
C GLU A 63 -36.61 -2.82 21.34
N GLU A 64 -36.64 -4.10 20.95
CA GLU A 64 -35.43 -4.91 20.98
C GLU A 64 -34.39 -4.43 19.92
N ILE A 65 -34.81 -4.08 18.72
CA ILE A 65 -33.94 -3.49 17.70
C ILE A 65 -33.27 -2.21 18.24
N LYS A 66 -34.07 -1.31 18.87
CA LYS A 66 -33.51 -0.08 19.47
C LYS A 66 -32.53 -0.35 20.59
N LYS A 67 -32.80 -1.35 21.42
CA LYS A 67 -31.88 -1.80 22.49
C LYS A 67 -30.61 -2.40 21.91
N GLN A 68 -30.70 -3.28 20.91
CA GLN A 68 -29.56 -3.88 20.26
C GLN A 68 -28.68 -2.84 19.57
N ARG A 69 -29.26 -1.88 18.83
CA ARG A 69 -28.53 -0.73 18.27
C ARG A 69 -27.74 0.03 19.33
N LYS A 70 -28.41 0.39 20.45
CA LYS A 70 -27.73 1.14 21.54
C LYS A 70 -26.55 0.37 22.15
N ILE A 71 -26.69 -0.94 22.31
CA ILE A 71 -25.61 -1.80 22.80
C ILE A 71 -24.50 -1.91 21.76
N HIS A 72 -24.86 -2.16 20.52
CA HIS A 72 -23.93 -2.30 19.41
C HIS A 72 -23.12 -1.01 19.19
N ASP A 73 -23.79 0.15 19.07
CA ASP A 73 -23.12 1.44 18.87
C ASP A 73 -22.09 1.71 19.95
N LYS A 74 -22.48 1.49 21.23
CA LYS A 74 -21.59 1.71 22.37
C LYS A 74 -20.40 0.74 22.41
N LEU A 75 -20.63 -0.53 22.05
CA LEU A 75 -19.58 -1.56 21.98
C LEU A 75 -18.63 -1.34 20.81
N ILE A 76 -19.18 -1.01 19.64
CA ILE A 76 -18.38 -0.85 18.42
C ILE A 76 -17.49 0.38 18.50
N GLU A 77 -18.05 1.55 18.86
CA GLU A 77 -17.25 2.78 18.92
C GLU A 77 -16.11 2.66 19.92
N LYS A 78 -16.41 2.25 21.15
CA LYS A 78 -15.38 2.12 22.21
C LYS A 78 -14.54 0.86 22.07
N GLY A 79 -15.14 -0.26 21.67
CA GLY A 79 -14.45 -1.54 21.58
C GLY A 79 -13.42 -1.55 20.46
N LEU A 80 -13.76 -1.07 19.26
CA LEU A 80 -12.83 -1.00 18.15
C LEU A 80 -11.67 -0.05 18.42
N GLN A 81 -11.94 1.07 19.10
CA GLN A 81 -10.89 2.00 19.50
C GLN A 81 -9.93 1.35 20.50
N LEU A 82 -10.43 0.66 21.52
CA LEU A 82 -9.60 -0.06 22.50
C LEU A 82 -8.76 -1.18 21.85
N ILE A 83 -9.32 -1.90 20.88
CA ILE A 83 -8.58 -2.90 20.11
C ILE A 83 -7.46 -2.22 19.31
N ALA A 84 -7.78 -1.14 18.63
CA ALA A 84 -6.82 -0.39 17.84
C ALA A 84 -5.69 0.19 18.70
N ASP A 85 -6.01 0.74 19.86
CA ASP A 85 -5.04 1.21 20.85
C ASP A 85 -4.12 0.07 21.31
N SER A 86 -4.68 -1.14 21.55
CA SER A 86 -3.89 -2.29 22.00
C SER A 86 -2.87 -2.76 20.96
N PHE A 87 -3.17 -2.64 19.66
CA PHE A 87 -2.19 -2.95 18.59
C PHE A 87 -1.04 -1.94 18.59
N LEU A 88 -1.35 -0.66 18.78
CA LEU A 88 -0.34 0.39 18.88
C LEU A 88 0.47 0.31 20.17
N ASP A 89 -0.11 -0.21 21.25
CA ASP A 89 0.62 -0.46 22.49
C ASP A 89 1.67 -1.58 22.33
N GLN A 90 1.35 -2.64 21.62
CA GLN A 90 2.32 -3.68 21.31
C GLN A 90 3.48 -3.15 20.45
N MET A 91 3.17 -2.35 19.44
CA MET A 91 4.17 -1.65 18.64
C MET A 91 5.00 -0.69 19.51
N GLY A 92 4.36 0.03 20.44
CA GLY A 92 5.04 0.94 21.36
C GLY A 92 6.12 0.25 22.19
N LYS A 93 5.82 -0.91 22.76
CA LYS A 93 6.80 -1.73 23.51
C LYS A 93 8.01 -2.13 22.65
N ARG A 94 7.79 -2.49 21.37
CA ARG A 94 8.88 -2.82 20.44
C ARG A 94 9.74 -1.59 20.10
N CYS A 95 9.10 -0.44 19.87
CA CYS A 95 9.80 0.82 19.61
C CYS A 95 10.64 1.27 20.82
N GLU A 96 10.10 1.17 22.02
CA GLU A 96 10.81 1.47 23.27
C GLU A 96 12.03 0.56 23.46
N ALA A 97 11.85 -0.75 23.31
CA ALA A 97 12.94 -1.73 23.37
C ALA A 97 14.03 -1.48 22.31
N ALA A 98 13.66 -0.97 21.14
CA ALA A 98 14.59 -0.62 20.06
C ALA A 98 15.21 0.79 20.20
N GLY A 99 14.73 1.63 21.12
CA GLY A 99 15.15 3.02 21.26
C GLY A 99 14.72 3.90 20.07
N VAL A 100 13.63 3.56 19.38
CA VAL A 100 13.14 4.27 18.21
C VAL A 100 11.90 5.10 18.56
N PRO A 101 11.88 6.42 18.27
CA PRO A 101 10.71 7.25 18.52
C PRO A 101 9.47 6.77 17.75
N LEU A 102 8.33 6.69 18.44
CA LEU A 102 7.04 6.31 17.89
C LEU A 102 6.04 7.46 17.93
N THR A 103 5.39 7.74 16.81
CA THR A 103 4.12 8.48 16.77
C THR A 103 2.98 7.49 16.58
N ARG A 104 1.93 7.61 17.39
CA ARG A 104 0.74 6.76 17.28
C ARG A 104 -0.36 7.50 16.56
N GLN A 105 -1.03 6.81 15.63
CA GLN A 105 -2.12 7.38 14.85
C GLN A 105 -3.24 6.37 14.70
N LEU A 106 -4.45 6.79 15.02
CA LEU A 106 -5.68 6.05 14.79
C LEU A 106 -6.50 6.78 13.70
N LEU A 107 -6.92 6.06 12.69
CA LEU A 107 -7.79 6.58 11.64
C LEU A 107 -9.07 5.76 11.59
N GLU A 108 -10.18 6.40 11.22
CA GLU A 108 -11.47 5.75 10.99
C GLU A 108 -11.84 5.83 9.52
N GLY A 109 -12.12 4.67 8.91
CA GLY A 109 -12.51 4.63 7.50
C GLY A 109 -12.19 3.30 6.82
N ILE A 110 -12.06 3.36 5.50
CA ILE A 110 -11.64 2.22 4.69
C ILE A 110 -10.12 2.13 4.74
N ASN A 111 -9.58 1.06 5.28
CA ASN A 111 -8.17 0.94 5.65
C ASN A 111 -7.18 1.31 4.52
N TYR A 112 -7.35 0.81 3.30
CA TYR A 112 -6.42 1.14 2.20
C TYR A 112 -6.56 2.61 1.75
N GLU A 113 -7.76 3.21 1.83
CA GLU A 113 -7.98 4.61 1.46
C GLU A 113 -7.32 5.54 2.48
N GLU A 114 -7.54 5.29 3.77
CA GLU A 114 -6.96 6.09 4.85
C GLU A 114 -5.42 6.00 4.85
N ILE A 115 -4.85 4.80 4.63
CA ILE A 115 -3.40 4.62 4.50
C ILE A 115 -2.85 5.43 3.32
N VAL A 116 -3.46 5.32 2.13
CA VAL A 116 -3.02 6.06 0.93
C VAL A 116 -3.12 7.57 1.14
N ASN A 117 -4.26 8.02 1.67
CA ASN A 117 -4.48 9.44 1.93
C ASN A 117 -3.46 10.00 2.93
N GLU A 118 -3.16 9.28 4.00
CA GLU A 118 -2.22 9.73 5.01
C GLU A 118 -0.78 9.77 4.48
N VAL A 119 -0.33 8.72 3.80
CA VAL A 119 1.04 8.64 3.26
C VAL A 119 1.30 9.70 2.20
N ASN A 120 0.29 10.03 1.36
CA ASN A 120 0.43 11.01 0.28
C ASN A 120 0.24 12.47 0.75
N ARG A 121 -0.34 12.74 1.91
CA ARG A 121 -0.61 14.11 2.41
C ARG A 121 0.61 15.01 2.47
N GLY A 122 1.78 14.47 2.79
CA GLY A 122 3.02 15.23 2.87
C GLY A 122 3.58 15.73 1.52
N ALA A 123 2.99 15.34 0.39
CA ALA A 123 3.45 15.69 -0.95
C ALA A 123 2.86 17.00 -1.52
N GLY A 124 2.16 17.78 -0.70
CA GLY A 124 1.53 19.04 -1.17
C GLY A 124 0.37 18.83 -2.16
N ARG A 125 0.03 17.58 -2.46
CA ARG A 125 -1.23 17.26 -3.14
C ARG A 125 -2.32 17.23 -2.08
N LEU A 126 -3.25 18.17 -2.16
CA LEU A 126 -4.59 17.95 -1.60
C LEU A 126 -5.01 16.57 -2.10
N PRO A 127 -5.50 15.66 -1.22
CA PRO A 127 -6.08 14.43 -1.68
C PRO A 127 -7.09 14.84 -2.75
N GLY A 128 -6.82 14.49 -4.00
CA GLY A 128 -7.88 14.44 -4.96
C GLY A 128 -8.83 13.50 -4.30
N LEU A 129 -9.98 13.99 -3.85
CA LEU A 129 -11.11 13.19 -3.46
C LEU A 129 -11.24 12.12 -4.55
N ILE A 130 -10.62 10.97 -4.34
CA ILE A 130 -11.15 9.75 -4.95
C ILE A 130 -12.48 9.64 -4.23
N GLY A 131 -13.51 10.20 -4.88
CA GLY A 131 -14.78 10.46 -4.27
C GLY A 131 -15.26 9.22 -3.56
N PHE A 132 -15.40 9.32 -2.26
CA PHE A 132 -16.44 8.56 -1.60
C PHE A 132 -17.73 9.04 -2.28
N ASP A 133 -18.17 8.30 -3.30
CA ASP A 133 -19.51 8.42 -3.86
C ASP A 133 -20.44 7.77 -2.85
N PRO A 134 -21.18 8.55 -2.04
CA PRO A 134 -22.13 8.00 -1.09
C PRO A 134 -23.23 7.19 -1.79
N ASN A 135 -23.41 7.33 -3.11
CA ASN A 135 -24.35 6.59 -3.92
C ASN A 135 -23.82 5.22 -4.39
N ARG A 136 -22.51 4.95 -4.25
CA ARG A 136 -21.93 3.63 -4.51
C ARG A 136 -22.15 2.63 -3.38
N ALA A 137 -22.49 3.08 -2.18
CA ALA A 137 -23.05 2.26 -1.12
C ALA A 137 -24.56 2.18 -1.37
N ALA A 138 -24.99 1.27 -2.25
CA ALA A 138 -26.37 1.09 -2.60
C ALA A 138 -27.27 1.08 -1.34
N GLY A 139 -28.16 2.09 -1.21
CA GLY A 139 -29.28 2.09 -0.27
C GLY A 139 -29.05 2.79 1.07
N TYR A 140 -28.08 3.66 1.23
CA TYR A 140 -27.98 4.47 2.45
C TYR A 140 -28.84 5.73 2.31
N ASP A 141 -30.04 5.67 2.84
CA ASP A 141 -30.86 6.83 3.18
C ASP A 141 -30.31 7.37 4.52
N GLY A 142 -29.33 8.26 4.40
CA GLY A 142 -28.54 8.76 5.51
C GLY A 142 -29.30 9.77 6.34
N GLY A 143 -29.97 9.32 7.37
CA GLY A 143 -30.37 10.20 8.48
C GLY A 143 -29.13 10.83 9.09
N ASP A 144 -29.02 12.15 8.93
CA ASP A 144 -28.04 13.07 9.48
C ASP A 144 -27.42 12.66 10.82
N LYS A 145 -26.17 12.26 10.83
CA LYS A 145 -25.18 12.66 11.85
C LYS A 145 -23.84 12.80 11.17
N VAL A 146 -23.69 13.83 10.35
CA VAL A 146 -22.41 14.52 10.16
C VAL A 146 -21.95 14.93 11.56
N ARG A 147 -20.68 14.70 11.89
CA ARG A 147 -20.09 15.26 13.10
C ARG A 147 -20.53 16.72 13.22
N SER A 148 -21.02 17.13 14.41
CA SER A 148 -21.54 18.45 14.67
C SER A 148 -20.50 19.58 14.50
N ASP A 149 -19.23 19.22 14.34
CA ASP A 149 -18.06 20.10 14.23
C ASP A 149 -17.57 20.30 12.77
N VAL A 150 -18.27 19.71 11.79
CA VAL A 150 -17.89 19.81 10.36
C VAL A 150 -19.12 19.99 9.48
N LYS A 151 -19.13 21.03 8.67
CA LYS A 151 -20.20 21.34 7.70
C LYS A 151 -19.74 21.13 6.25
N LEU A 152 -20.66 20.74 5.39
CA LEU A 152 -20.44 20.73 3.96
C LEU A 152 -20.55 22.18 3.44
N GLY A 153 -19.44 22.74 2.92
CA GLY A 153 -19.45 24.04 2.26
C GLY A 153 -20.16 24.00 0.90
N GLU A 154 -20.51 25.17 0.37
CA GLU A 154 -21.25 25.32 -0.90
C GLU A 154 -20.58 24.67 -2.13
N ASN A 155 -19.28 24.35 -2.03
CA ASN A 155 -18.50 23.68 -3.06
C ASN A 155 -18.30 22.17 -2.80
N GLY A 156 -19.06 21.58 -1.88
CA GLY A 156 -18.95 20.17 -1.52
C GLY A 156 -17.69 19.81 -0.67
N ARG A 157 -16.98 20.83 -0.16
CA ARG A 157 -15.83 20.63 0.73
C ARG A 157 -16.28 20.60 2.19
N LEU A 158 -15.69 19.73 2.98
CA LEU A 158 -15.86 19.75 4.43
C LEU A 158 -15.15 20.98 4.99
N VAL A 159 -15.88 21.80 5.75
CA VAL A 159 -15.38 22.99 6.41
C VAL A 159 -15.46 22.76 7.92
N ALA A 160 -14.34 22.93 8.61
CA ALA A 160 -14.30 22.85 10.06
C ALA A 160 -14.92 24.08 10.71
N GLU A 161 -15.63 23.91 11.82
CA GLU A 161 -16.27 25.05 12.53
C GLU A 161 -15.29 25.84 13.40
N ASP A 162 -14.13 25.25 13.77
CA ASP A 162 -13.08 25.90 14.54
C ASP A 162 -11.67 25.38 14.17
N GLU A 163 -10.62 26.05 14.70
CA GLU A 163 -9.22 25.67 14.48
C GLU A 163 -8.87 24.29 15.03
N ASP A 164 -9.50 23.85 16.12
CA ASP A 164 -9.31 22.53 16.72
C ASP A 164 -9.96 21.43 15.86
N ALA A 165 -11.13 21.70 15.28
CA ALA A 165 -11.77 20.82 14.31
C ALA A 165 -10.98 20.77 13.00
N ALA A 166 -10.41 21.92 12.57
CA ALA A 166 -9.50 21.98 11.42
C ALA A 166 -8.22 21.17 11.69
N ALA A 167 -7.65 21.28 12.90
CA ALA A 167 -6.48 20.48 13.30
C ALA A 167 -6.78 18.96 13.35
N ARG A 168 -8.01 18.58 13.71
CA ARG A 168 -8.46 17.17 13.69
C ARG A 168 -8.81 16.68 12.29
N LEU A 169 -9.32 17.53 11.41
CA LEU A 169 -9.50 17.27 9.99
C LEU A 169 -8.16 17.22 9.24
N VAL A 170 -7.25 18.10 9.64
CA VAL A 170 -5.87 18.13 9.16
C VAL A 170 -5.02 17.09 9.88
N GLY A 171 -5.50 16.48 10.93
CA GLY A 171 -4.99 15.40 11.83
C GLY A 171 -3.66 14.73 11.57
N SER A 172 -2.92 15.24 10.65
CA SER A 172 -1.57 14.94 10.31
C SER A 172 -0.71 16.16 10.63
N SER A 173 0.26 15.93 11.41
CA SER A 173 1.44 16.72 11.64
C SER A 173 2.14 17.04 10.32
N GLY A 174 1.75 17.63 9.32
CA GLY A 174 2.53 18.02 8.12
C GLY A 174 3.78 17.15 7.79
N ARG A 175 3.83 15.94 8.33
CA ARG A 175 4.97 15.02 8.24
C ARG A 175 5.01 14.40 6.87
N GLN A 176 6.14 14.53 6.25
CA GLN A 176 6.43 13.86 5.00
C GLN A 176 7.04 12.50 5.32
N TYR A 177 6.30 11.43 5.02
CA TYR A 177 6.86 10.07 5.06
C TYR A 177 7.74 9.84 3.84
N ASP A 178 8.83 9.12 4.04
CA ASP A 178 9.75 8.72 2.97
C ASP A 178 9.62 7.23 2.63
N LEU A 179 9.04 6.43 3.52
CA LEU A 179 8.78 5.00 3.30
C LEU A 179 7.46 4.57 3.94
N LEU A 180 6.70 3.75 3.22
CA LEU A 180 5.63 2.92 3.77
C LEU A 180 6.15 1.49 3.98
N ALA A 181 6.20 1.00 5.22
CA ALA A 181 6.51 -0.40 5.50
C ALA A 181 5.22 -1.16 5.87
N VAL A 182 4.91 -2.22 5.13
CA VAL A 182 3.65 -2.95 5.27
C VAL A 182 3.86 -4.47 5.20
N GLY A 183 3.14 -5.23 6.02
CA GLY A 183 3.12 -6.68 5.95
C GLY A 183 2.44 -7.18 4.68
N ALA A 184 3.01 -8.20 4.02
CA ALA A 184 2.48 -8.72 2.76
C ALA A 184 1.05 -9.26 2.87
N HIS A 185 0.64 -9.74 4.05
CA HIS A 185 -0.69 -10.26 4.33
C HIS A 185 -1.19 -9.77 5.70
N GLY A 186 -2.48 -9.49 5.81
CA GLY A 186 -3.18 -9.28 7.06
C GLY A 186 -3.82 -10.57 7.59
N LEU A 187 -4.67 -10.43 8.62
CA LEU A 187 -5.38 -11.54 9.26
C LEU A 187 -6.26 -12.36 8.29
N GLY A 188 -6.80 -11.74 7.25
CA GLY A 188 -7.66 -12.38 6.23
C GLY A 188 -6.92 -13.03 5.07
N ARG A 189 -5.77 -13.67 5.31
CA ARG A 189 -4.95 -14.30 4.26
C ARG A 189 -5.74 -15.31 3.43
N GLN A 190 -5.81 -15.09 2.11
CA GLN A 190 -6.34 -16.08 1.16
C GLN A 190 -5.23 -17.05 0.72
N ARG A 191 -5.58 -18.34 0.62
CA ARG A 191 -4.63 -19.46 0.45
C ARG A 191 -3.71 -19.35 -0.78
N PHE A 192 -4.13 -18.68 -1.84
CA PHE A 192 -3.39 -18.54 -3.10
C PHE A 192 -3.00 -17.10 -3.45
N SER A 193 -3.27 -16.14 -2.57
CA SER A 193 -2.90 -14.75 -2.83
C SER A 193 -1.41 -14.52 -2.52
N GLN A 194 -0.70 -13.89 -3.45
CA GLN A 194 0.69 -13.47 -3.21
C GLN A 194 0.77 -12.24 -2.31
N LEU A 195 -0.25 -11.37 -2.35
CA LEU A 195 -0.37 -10.17 -1.54
C LEU A 195 -1.78 -10.06 -0.95
N GLY A 196 -1.88 -9.50 0.24
CA GLY A 196 -3.16 -9.15 0.87
C GLY A 196 -3.90 -8.06 0.07
N GLY A 197 -5.24 -8.10 0.13
CA GLY A 197 -6.07 -7.16 -0.61
C GLY A 197 -5.84 -5.69 -0.27
N VAL A 198 -5.47 -5.37 0.97
CA VAL A 198 -5.11 -4.01 1.40
C VAL A 198 -3.82 -3.58 0.72
N VAL A 199 -2.76 -4.37 0.81
CA VAL A 199 -1.45 -4.08 0.21
C VAL A 199 -1.56 -3.88 -1.29
N ALA A 200 -2.28 -4.76 -1.99
CA ALA A 200 -2.47 -4.66 -3.43
C ALA A 200 -3.19 -3.36 -3.88
N ARG A 201 -4.09 -2.83 -3.04
CA ARG A 201 -4.78 -1.56 -3.31
C ARG A 201 -3.89 -0.36 -2.94
N VAL A 202 -3.21 -0.42 -1.82
CA VAL A 202 -2.29 0.63 -1.36
C VAL A 202 -1.19 0.88 -2.38
N LEU A 203 -0.56 -0.17 -2.93
CA LEU A 203 0.47 -0.06 -3.96
C LEU A 203 0.05 0.71 -5.22
N ARG A 204 -1.25 0.75 -5.53
CA ARG A 204 -1.77 1.48 -6.69
C ARG A 204 -2.00 2.97 -6.42
N GLY A 205 -2.05 3.36 -5.15
CA GLY A 205 -2.41 4.72 -4.76
C GLY A 205 -1.29 5.51 -4.09
N VAL A 206 -0.25 4.86 -3.58
CA VAL A 206 0.85 5.50 -2.85
C VAL A 206 1.92 6.01 -3.81
N ASP A 207 2.38 7.25 -3.59
CA ASP A 207 3.45 7.91 -4.36
C ASP A 207 4.82 7.88 -3.65
N LYS A 208 4.96 7.08 -2.62
CA LYS A 208 6.17 6.87 -1.82
C LYS A 208 6.77 5.49 -2.07
N ASP A 209 8.01 5.32 -1.65
CA ASP A 209 8.63 4.01 -1.63
C ASP A 209 7.89 3.08 -0.68
N VAL A 210 7.75 1.80 -1.05
CA VAL A 210 7.00 0.81 -0.28
C VAL A 210 7.86 -0.41 0.01
N LEU A 211 8.01 -0.75 1.28
CA LEU A 211 8.60 -1.99 1.75
C LEU A 211 7.50 -2.99 2.08
N ILE A 212 7.43 -4.09 1.33
CA ILE A 212 6.50 -5.20 1.59
C ILE A 212 7.25 -6.31 2.30
N VAL A 213 6.89 -6.57 3.56
CA VAL A 213 7.56 -7.56 4.39
C VAL A 213 6.80 -8.89 4.34
N ARG A 214 7.47 -9.96 3.91
CA ARG A 214 6.90 -11.29 3.69
C ARG A 214 7.34 -12.32 4.72
N ASP A 215 8.48 -12.11 5.35
CA ASP A 215 9.07 -13.01 6.35
C ASP A 215 9.83 -12.23 7.43
N GLU A 216 10.36 -12.96 8.40
CA GLU A 216 11.05 -12.42 9.57
C GLU A 216 12.53 -12.07 9.33
N LYS A 217 13.04 -12.28 8.11
CA LYS A 217 14.47 -12.12 7.84
C LYS A 217 14.93 -10.68 8.05
N SER A 218 16.04 -10.52 8.77
CA SER A 218 16.71 -9.25 8.95
C SER A 218 17.28 -8.72 7.64
N LEU A 219 17.42 -7.40 7.54
CA LEU A 219 18.15 -6.75 6.45
C LEU A 219 19.67 -6.83 6.64
N GLU A 220 20.14 -7.00 7.87
CA GLU A 220 21.56 -7.04 8.23
C GLU A 220 22.29 -8.23 7.58
N GLY A 221 23.38 -7.97 6.87
CA GLY A 221 24.16 -9.00 6.17
C GLY A 221 23.39 -9.75 5.07
N GLY A 222 22.24 -9.21 4.64
CA GLY A 222 21.33 -9.84 3.68
C GLY A 222 21.85 -9.87 2.25
N ARG A 223 21.01 -10.36 1.35
CA ARG A 223 21.26 -10.35 -0.11
C ARG A 223 20.15 -9.58 -0.79
N PHE A 224 20.48 -8.48 -1.43
CA PHE A 224 19.54 -7.63 -2.16
C PHE A 224 19.66 -7.91 -3.64
N LEU A 225 18.54 -7.98 -4.33
CA LEU A 225 18.45 -8.09 -5.78
C LEU A 225 17.72 -6.85 -6.30
N VAL A 226 18.37 -6.11 -7.19
CA VAL A 226 17.74 -4.99 -7.90
C VAL A 226 17.61 -5.31 -9.39
N CYS A 227 16.43 -5.05 -9.93
CA CYS A 227 16.15 -5.24 -11.35
C CYS A 227 16.26 -3.88 -12.07
N VAL A 228 17.02 -3.84 -13.17
CA VAL A 228 17.17 -2.63 -13.98
C VAL A 228 16.71 -2.88 -15.41
N ASP A 229 15.91 -1.97 -15.95
CA ASP A 229 15.36 -2.00 -17.30
C ASP A 229 15.80 -0.83 -18.18
N GLY A 230 16.70 0.01 -17.66
CA GLY A 230 17.18 1.21 -18.34
C GLY A 230 16.35 2.46 -18.08
N SER A 231 15.21 2.37 -17.41
CA SER A 231 14.37 3.50 -17.04
C SER A 231 15.02 4.34 -15.93
N SER A 232 14.61 5.61 -15.83
CA SER A 232 15.04 6.49 -14.73
C SER A 232 14.58 5.97 -13.36
N TYR A 233 13.44 5.27 -13.31
CA TYR A 233 12.90 4.68 -12.08
C TYR A 233 13.75 3.49 -11.61
N SER A 234 14.17 2.61 -12.52
CA SER A 234 15.02 1.47 -12.15
C SER A 234 16.39 1.92 -11.64
N TYR A 235 16.96 3.02 -12.17
CA TYR A 235 18.21 3.57 -11.64
C TYR A 235 18.01 4.32 -10.30
N LYS A 236 16.86 4.90 -10.02
CA LYS A 236 16.51 5.38 -8.67
C LYS A 236 16.46 4.22 -7.67
N ALA A 237 15.80 3.11 -8.06
CA ALA A 237 15.77 1.90 -7.25
C ALA A 237 17.18 1.32 -7.02
N MET A 238 18.05 1.35 -8.04
CA MET A 238 19.46 0.96 -7.91
C MET A 238 20.20 1.80 -6.87
N LYS A 239 20.01 3.13 -6.89
CA LYS A 239 20.63 4.03 -5.90
C LYS A 239 20.14 3.71 -4.48
N ALA A 240 18.84 3.55 -4.28
CA ALA A 240 18.27 3.18 -2.98
C ALA A 240 18.80 1.81 -2.51
N ALA A 241 18.92 0.83 -3.41
CA ALA A 241 19.46 -0.49 -3.09
C ALA A 241 20.94 -0.44 -2.69
N LEU A 242 21.75 0.41 -3.32
CA LEU A 242 23.15 0.64 -2.93
C LEU A 242 23.26 1.24 -1.52
N GLU A 243 22.49 2.29 -1.25
CA GLU A 243 22.46 2.93 0.09
C GLU A 243 22.03 1.93 1.17
N LEU A 244 21.02 1.12 0.90
CA LEU A 244 20.55 0.08 1.83
C LEU A 244 21.62 -1.02 2.00
N ALA A 245 22.22 -1.50 0.92
CA ALA A 245 23.26 -2.53 1.00
C ALA A 245 24.45 -2.09 1.82
N GLN A 246 24.93 -0.85 1.63
CA GLN A 246 25.98 -0.26 2.43
C GLN A 246 25.59 -0.13 3.91
N THR A 247 24.37 0.35 4.19
CA THR A 247 23.86 0.56 5.55
C THR A 247 23.77 -0.74 6.34
N PHE A 248 23.36 -1.83 5.67
CA PHE A 248 23.10 -3.13 6.30
C PHE A 248 24.23 -4.15 6.09
N GLY A 249 25.36 -3.77 5.51
CA GLY A 249 26.45 -4.69 5.20
C GLY A 249 26.01 -5.84 4.29
N ALA A 250 25.03 -5.60 3.42
CA ALA A 250 24.42 -6.60 2.56
C ALA A 250 25.13 -6.72 1.21
N SER A 251 25.05 -7.90 0.58
CA SER A 251 25.49 -8.10 -0.79
C SER A 251 24.41 -7.63 -1.77
N LEU A 252 24.79 -6.88 -2.80
CA LEU A 252 23.88 -6.41 -3.83
C LEU A 252 24.10 -7.16 -5.15
N TYR A 253 23.02 -7.70 -5.67
CA TYR A 253 22.97 -8.35 -6.98
C TYR A 253 22.10 -7.50 -7.92
N VAL A 254 22.52 -7.38 -9.17
CA VAL A 254 21.80 -6.61 -10.19
C VAL A 254 21.41 -7.54 -11.32
N CYS A 255 20.16 -7.46 -11.76
CA CYS A 255 19.70 -8.17 -12.94
C CYS A 255 18.99 -7.24 -13.93
N SER A 256 19.05 -7.59 -15.20
CA SER A 256 18.21 -7.04 -16.26
C SER A 256 17.63 -8.20 -17.03
N ALA A 257 16.33 -8.20 -17.22
CA ALA A 257 15.61 -9.30 -17.88
C ALA A 257 15.00 -8.84 -19.19
N PHE A 258 14.96 -9.73 -20.15
CA PHE A 258 14.21 -9.57 -21.38
C PHE A 258 13.55 -10.91 -21.74
N ASP A 259 12.42 -10.84 -22.40
CA ASP A 259 11.67 -12.02 -22.81
C ASP A 259 11.74 -12.18 -24.33
N VAL A 260 12.51 -13.16 -24.77
CA VAL A 260 12.63 -13.51 -26.19
C VAL A 260 11.35 -14.22 -26.67
N GLU A 261 10.77 -15.10 -25.84
CA GLU A 261 9.61 -15.90 -26.22
C GLU A 261 8.35 -15.06 -26.43
N TYR A 262 8.22 -13.93 -25.71
CA TYR A 262 7.07 -13.05 -25.85
C TYR A 262 6.86 -12.59 -27.29
N HIS A 263 7.93 -12.17 -27.97
CA HIS A 263 7.87 -11.75 -29.36
C HIS A 263 7.51 -12.92 -30.27
N HIS A 264 8.07 -14.09 -30.04
CA HIS A 264 7.76 -15.30 -30.81
C HIS A 264 6.32 -15.73 -30.65
N VAL A 265 5.77 -15.75 -29.42
CA VAL A 265 4.38 -16.12 -29.14
C VAL A 265 3.41 -15.14 -29.82
N VAL A 266 3.64 -13.83 -29.68
CA VAL A 266 2.78 -12.82 -30.32
C VAL A 266 2.84 -12.97 -31.86
N PHE A 267 4.03 -13.19 -32.39
CA PHE A 267 4.25 -13.32 -33.84
C PHE A 267 3.57 -14.57 -34.40
N HIS A 268 3.67 -15.72 -33.74
CA HIS A 268 2.99 -16.96 -34.14
C HIS A 268 1.47 -16.85 -34.07
N ASN A 269 0.93 -16.23 -33.04
CA ASN A 269 -0.51 -16.01 -32.88
C ASN A 269 -1.06 -15.10 -34.02
N ILE A 270 -0.28 -14.13 -34.47
CA ILE A 270 -0.64 -13.30 -35.62
C ILE A 270 -0.61 -14.12 -36.94
N LYS A 271 0.38 -15.01 -37.10
CA LYS A 271 0.53 -15.88 -38.27
C LYS A 271 -0.72 -16.72 -38.49
N ASP A 272 -1.27 -17.29 -37.43
CA ASP A 272 -2.41 -18.22 -37.49
C ASP A 272 -3.74 -17.54 -37.88
N VAL A 273 -3.85 -16.21 -37.72
CA VAL A 273 -5.06 -15.45 -38.05
C VAL A 273 -4.95 -14.63 -39.35
N LEU A 274 -3.75 -14.51 -39.94
CA LEU A 274 -3.55 -13.74 -41.16
C LEU A 274 -4.06 -14.50 -42.41
N SER A 275 -4.80 -13.80 -43.28
CA SER A 275 -5.12 -14.33 -44.63
C SER A 275 -3.83 -14.50 -45.45
N TYR A 276 -3.89 -15.39 -46.46
CA TYR A 276 -2.75 -15.62 -47.38
C TYR A 276 -2.23 -14.31 -48.03
N GLN A 277 -3.12 -13.40 -48.37
CA GLN A 277 -2.73 -12.11 -48.96
C GLN A 277 -2.04 -11.21 -47.92
N ALA A 278 -2.55 -11.18 -46.68
CA ALA A 278 -1.96 -10.41 -45.58
C ALA A 278 -0.58 -10.97 -45.21
N SER A 279 -0.40 -12.29 -45.17
CA SER A 279 0.90 -12.92 -44.88
C SER A 279 1.98 -12.61 -45.92
N LYS A 280 1.60 -12.48 -47.20
CA LYS A 280 2.53 -12.04 -48.25
C LYS A 280 2.96 -10.58 -48.11
N VAL A 281 2.04 -9.70 -47.76
CA VAL A 281 2.36 -8.28 -47.53
C VAL A 281 3.22 -8.13 -46.28
N PHE A 282 2.94 -8.90 -45.26
CA PHE A 282 3.66 -8.88 -43.98
C PHE A 282 5.05 -9.51 -44.06
N LYS A 283 5.37 -10.26 -45.11
CA LYS A 283 6.68 -10.91 -45.32
C LYS A 283 7.16 -11.70 -44.10
N PHE A 284 6.35 -12.64 -43.69
CA PHE A 284 6.46 -13.30 -42.40
C PHE A 284 7.83 -13.96 -42.13
N GLU A 285 8.37 -14.64 -43.12
CA GLU A 285 9.67 -15.32 -43.04
C GLU A 285 10.83 -14.32 -42.87
N GLU A 286 10.81 -13.19 -43.59
CA GLU A 286 11.81 -12.12 -43.45
C GLU A 286 11.74 -11.46 -42.07
N GLN A 287 10.52 -11.31 -41.52
CA GLN A 287 10.32 -10.75 -40.18
C GLN A 287 10.79 -11.72 -39.08
N GLU A 288 10.56 -13.02 -39.23
CA GLU A 288 11.02 -14.05 -38.31
C GLU A 288 12.55 -14.10 -38.24
N GLU A 289 13.21 -14.05 -39.42
CA GLU A 289 14.67 -13.94 -39.46
C GLU A 289 15.20 -12.67 -38.85
N LEU A 290 14.54 -11.53 -39.06
CA LEU A 290 14.86 -10.25 -38.46
C LEU A 290 14.76 -10.33 -36.93
N HIS A 291 13.70 -10.91 -36.39
CA HIS A 291 13.52 -11.10 -34.94
C HIS A 291 14.63 -11.98 -34.36
N ASN A 292 14.88 -13.15 -34.92
CA ASN A 292 15.85 -14.11 -34.40
C ASN A 292 17.30 -13.58 -34.47
N ASN A 293 17.66 -12.88 -35.50
CA ASN A 293 19.06 -12.49 -35.74
C ASN A 293 19.42 -11.07 -35.30
N ILE A 294 18.45 -10.16 -35.26
CA ILE A 294 18.70 -8.73 -34.99
C ILE A 294 18.06 -8.28 -33.70
N ILE A 295 16.75 -8.51 -33.53
CA ILE A 295 16.00 -7.96 -32.39
C ILE A 295 16.43 -8.62 -31.08
N ASP A 296 16.49 -9.95 -31.01
CA ASP A 296 16.89 -10.67 -29.81
C ASP A 296 18.32 -10.33 -29.37
N LYS A 297 19.24 -10.25 -30.34
CA LYS A 297 20.63 -9.79 -30.06
C LYS A 297 20.68 -8.32 -29.63
N GLY A 298 19.79 -7.49 -30.17
CA GLY A 298 19.63 -6.10 -29.76
C GLY A 298 19.13 -5.96 -28.33
N LEU A 299 18.11 -6.73 -27.93
CA LEU A 299 17.58 -6.77 -26.56
C LEU A 299 18.65 -7.22 -25.56
N LEU A 300 19.42 -8.26 -25.89
CA LEU A 300 20.53 -8.71 -25.07
C LEU A 300 21.55 -7.59 -24.87
N LYS A 301 21.96 -6.86 -25.92
CA LYS A 301 22.89 -5.74 -25.83
C LYS A 301 22.35 -4.60 -24.97
N LEU A 302 21.04 -4.30 -25.03
CA LEU A 302 20.41 -3.31 -24.15
C LEU A 302 20.49 -3.73 -22.68
N CYS A 303 20.18 -4.98 -22.35
CA CYS A 303 20.30 -5.49 -20.99
C CYS A 303 21.75 -5.46 -20.50
N GLN A 304 22.71 -5.81 -21.34
CA GLN A 304 24.16 -5.71 -21.02
C GLN A 304 24.56 -4.25 -20.75
N ALA A 305 24.07 -3.29 -21.54
CA ALA A 305 24.33 -1.87 -21.32
C ALA A 305 23.71 -1.37 -19.99
N ASN A 306 22.50 -1.82 -19.65
CA ASN A 306 21.86 -1.50 -18.37
C ASN A 306 22.69 -2.02 -17.18
N LEU A 307 23.17 -3.27 -17.26
CA LEU A 307 24.03 -3.86 -16.22
C LEU A 307 25.36 -3.12 -16.11
N LYS A 308 25.98 -2.75 -17.24
CA LYS A 308 27.23 -1.99 -17.23
C LYS A 308 27.06 -0.62 -16.58
N ARG A 309 25.96 0.06 -16.83
CA ARG A 309 25.64 1.34 -16.17
C ARG A 309 25.44 1.16 -14.67
N ALA A 310 24.73 0.10 -14.24
CA ALA A 310 24.55 -0.21 -12.82
C ALA A 310 25.89 -0.53 -12.14
N GLU A 311 26.81 -1.24 -12.80
CA GLU A 311 28.16 -1.51 -12.31
C GLU A 311 28.95 -0.21 -12.07
N VAL A 312 28.90 0.73 -13.01
CA VAL A 312 29.53 2.05 -12.85
C VAL A 312 28.95 2.81 -11.66
N MET A 313 27.63 2.75 -11.45
CA MET A 313 26.98 3.37 -10.28
C MET A 313 27.43 2.74 -8.95
N ALA A 314 27.73 1.44 -8.94
CA ALA A 314 28.18 0.73 -7.74
C ALA A 314 29.66 1.01 -7.40
N GLN A 315 30.46 1.51 -8.34
CA GLN A 315 31.86 1.86 -8.15
C GLN A 315 32.10 3.32 -7.72
N GLN A 316 31.04 4.16 -7.80
CA GLN A 316 31.04 5.55 -7.32
C GLN A 316 30.70 5.66 -5.85
#